data_76671f867cfeb4a4f3a5a81981c485e1
#
_entry.id   76671f867cfeb4a4f3a5a81981c485e1
#
_cell.length_a   1.000
_cell.length_b   1.000
_cell.length_c   1.000
_cell.angle_alpha   90.00
_cell.angle_beta   90.00
_cell.angle_gamma   90.00
#
_symmetry.space_group_name_H-M   'P 1'
#
loop_
_entity.id
_entity.type
_entity.pdbx_description
1 polymer ?
#
loop_
_entity_poly.entity_id
_entity_poly.type
_entity_poly.pdbx_seq_one_letter_code
_entity_poly.pdbx_strand_id
1 'polypeptide(L)'
;RGEDLLVSTPRQLALFDLLGYPRPAYMHLPLLCDPEGERLAKRHASLTLASLRDAGVSPAAVAGYLGWKAGLIGALAPAHPRNLLPAFDPGRLRFLPERVLIEADLTASLSVVC
;
A
#
# COMPACT_ATOMS: atom_id res chain seq x y z
N ARG A 1 9.31 0.86 0.99
CA ARG A 1 9.13 1.07 -0.46
C ARG A 1 8.45 -0.13 -1.12
N GLY A 2 7.95 0.01 -2.35
CA GLY A 2 7.31 -1.09 -3.06
C GLY A 2 8.29 -2.20 -3.43
N GLU A 3 7.79 -3.44 -3.48
CA GLU A 3 8.56 -4.64 -3.80
C GLU A 3 9.16 -4.59 -5.21
N ASP A 4 8.53 -3.90 -6.14
CA ASP A 4 9.04 -3.67 -7.50
C ASP A 4 10.44 -3.03 -7.53
N LEU A 5 10.86 -2.40 -6.44
CA LEU A 5 12.20 -1.83 -6.29
C LEU A 5 13.25 -2.84 -5.74
N LEU A 6 12.84 -4.07 -5.41
CA LEU A 6 13.77 -5.07 -4.87
C LEU A 6 14.91 -5.35 -5.86
N VAL A 7 14.59 -5.51 -7.14
CA VAL A 7 15.57 -5.80 -8.21
C VAL A 7 16.59 -4.66 -8.41
N SER A 8 16.21 -3.41 -8.12
CA SER A 8 17.08 -2.25 -8.24
C SER A 8 17.90 -1.97 -6.97
N THR A 9 17.57 -2.62 -5.86
CA THR A 9 18.24 -2.42 -4.55
C THR A 9 19.75 -2.62 -4.59
N PRO A 10 20.31 -3.68 -5.21
CA PRO A 10 21.77 -3.85 -5.25
C PRO A 10 22.49 -2.70 -5.93
N ARG A 11 21.92 -2.15 -7.01
CA ARG A 11 22.49 -0.97 -7.70
C ARG A 11 22.47 0.27 -6.82
N GLN A 12 21.41 0.48 -6.06
CA GLN A 12 21.30 1.61 -5.13
C GLN A 12 22.30 1.46 -3.98
N LEU A 13 22.48 0.27 -3.42
CA LEU A 13 23.48 0.02 -2.38
C LEU A 13 24.90 0.25 -2.89
N ALA A 14 25.21 -0.17 -4.11
CA ALA A 14 26.51 0.09 -4.73
C ALA A 14 26.78 1.60 -4.87
N LEU A 15 25.76 2.42 -5.16
CA LEU A 15 25.92 3.88 -5.20
C LEU A 15 26.20 4.46 -3.81
N PHE A 16 25.58 3.96 -2.75
CA PHE A 16 25.89 4.36 -1.38
C PHE A 16 27.35 4.07 -1.04
N ASP A 17 27.85 2.89 -1.41
CA ASP A 17 29.24 2.52 -1.17
C ASP A 17 30.22 3.42 -1.95
N LEU A 18 29.96 3.65 -3.24
CA LEU A 18 30.80 4.50 -4.09
C LEU A 18 30.86 5.95 -3.60
N LEU A 19 29.77 6.45 -3.03
CA LEU A 19 29.68 7.81 -2.51
C LEU A 19 30.12 7.92 -1.05
N GLY A 20 30.49 6.82 -0.40
CA GLY A 20 30.93 6.79 1.00
C GLY A 20 29.79 7.05 2.00
N TYR A 21 28.54 6.84 1.62
CA TYR A 21 27.38 6.97 2.51
C TYR A 21 27.05 5.64 3.21
N PRO A 22 26.52 5.69 4.44
CA PRO A 22 26.06 4.49 5.11
C PRO A 22 24.90 3.85 4.35
N ARG A 23 24.90 2.52 4.24
CA ARG A 23 23.81 1.78 3.60
C ARG A 23 22.52 1.91 4.41
N PRO A 24 21.40 2.33 3.81
CA PRO A 24 20.11 2.34 4.49
C PRO A 24 19.57 0.92 4.68
N ALA A 25 18.80 0.71 5.74
CA ALA A 25 17.94 -0.47 5.84
C ALA A 25 16.69 -0.28 4.98
N TYR A 26 16.27 -1.34 4.30
CA TYR A 26 15.08 -1.33 3.45
C TYR A 26 14.02 -2.29 3.96
N MET A 27 12.77 -1.88 3.81
CA MET A 27 11.61 -2.75 3.91
C MET A 27 10.85 -2.65 2.59
N HIS A 28 10.53 -3.80 1.98
CA HIS A 28 9.74 -3.88 0.76
C HIS A 28 8.32 -4.29 1.13
N LEU A 29 7.35 -3.52 0.66
CA LEU A 29 5.93 -3.75 0.89
C LEU A 29 5.30 -4.31 -0.38
N PRO A 30 4.26 -5.15 -0.23
CA PRO A 30 3.49 -5.66 -1.35
C PRO A 30 2.98 -4.53 -2.26
N LEU A 31 2.81 -4.84 -3.53
CA LEU A 31 2.15 -3.94 -4.47
C LEU A 31 0.64 -4.12 -4.37
N LEU A 32 -0.09 -3.01 -4.45
CA LEU A 32 -1.51 -3.04 -4.74
C LEU A 32 -1.70 -3.26 -6.24
N CYS A 33 -2.46 -4.29 -6.57
CA CYS A 33 -2.73 -4.69 -7.95
C CYS A 33 -4.24 -4.70 -8.19
N ASP A 34 -4.63 -4.56 -9.45
CA ASP A 34 -6.00 -4.79 -9.89
C ASP A 34 -6.37 -6.29 -9.79
N PRO A 35 -7.64 -6.67 -10.07
CA PRO A 35 -8.06 -8.08 -10.01
C PRO A 35 -7.30 -8.99 -10.98
N GLU A 36 -6.77 -8.45 -12.06
CA GLU A 36 -5.96 -9.15 -13.06
C GLU A 36 -4.50 -9.34 -12.60
N GLY A 37 -4.12 -8.75 -11.44
CA GLY A 37 -2.78 -8.83 -10.87
C GLY A 37 -1.79 -7.81 -11.44
N GLU A 38 -2.27 -6.86 -12.25
CA GLU A 38 -1.45 -5.79 -12.77
C GLU A 38 -1.32 -4.66 -11.73
N ARG A 39 -0.11 -4.11 -11.64
CA ARG A 39 0.18 -3.02 -10.70
C ARG A 39 -0.72 -1.81 -10.97
N LEU A 40 -1.33 -1.28 -9.91
CA LEU A 40 -2.01 0.01 -9.98
C LEU A 40 -0.99 1.10 -10.37
N ALA A 41 -1.01 1.47 -11.63
CA ALA A 41 -0.14 2.49 -12.19
C ALA A 41 -0.97 3.66 -12.74
N LYS A 42 -0.30 4.75 -13.11
CA LYS A 42 -0.93 5.94 -13.71
C LYS A 42 -1.80 5.66 -14.95
N ARG A 43 -1.69 4.46 -15.55
CA ARG A 43 -2.49 4.03 -16.71
C ARG A 43 -3.93 3.68 -16.33
N HIS A 44 -4.19 3.32 -15.07
CA HIS A 44 -5.53 3.11 -14.53
C HIS A 44 -6.08 4.46 -14.04
N ALA A 45 -6.36 5.36 -14.98
CA ALA A 45 -6.88 6.72 -14.70
C ALA A 45 -8.17 6.72 -13.85
N SER A 46 -8.86 5.56 -13.76
CA SER A 46 -10.08 5.39 -12.99
C SER A 46 -9.89 5.26 -11.49
N LEU A 47 -8.71 4.88 -11.01
CA LEU A 47 -8.46 4.67 -9.58
C LEU A 47 -7.30 5.52 -9.09
N THR A 48 -7.58 6.74 -8.74
CA THR A 48 -6.66 7.69 -8.10
C THR A 48 -7.26 8.17 -6.78
N LEU A 49 -6.42 8.68 -5.88
CA LEU A 49 -6.94 9.35 -4.67
C LEU A 49 -7.86 10.54 -5.02
N ALA A 50 -7.60 11.20 -6.15
CA ALA A 50 -8.46 12.28 -6.65
C ALA A 50 -9.83 11.73 -7.05
N SER A 51 -9.88 10.65 -7.84
CA SER A 51 -11.18 10.07 -8.25
C SER A 51 -11.97 9.52 -7.06
N LEU A 52 -11.32 8.91 -6.07
CA LEU A 52 -11.97 8.47 -4.83
C LEU A 52 -12.56 9.66 -4.05
N ARG A 53 -11.78 10.73 -3.91
CA ARG A 53 -12.27 11.97 -3.26
C ARG A 53 -13.45 12.58 -4.00
N ASP A 54 -13.38 12.66 -5.34
CA ASP A 54 -14.44 13.23 -6.18
C ASP A 54 -15.71 12.35 -6.14
N ALA A 55 -15.56 11.05 -5.88
CA ALA A 55 -16.65 10.12 -5.59
C ALA A 55 -17.17 10.18 -4.13
N GLY A 56 -16.64 11.09 -3.30
CA GLY A 56 -17.08 11.26 -1.92
C GLY A 56 -16.47 10.26 -0.91
N VAL A 57 -15.50 9.44 -1.32
CA VAL A 57 -14.85 8.50 -0.41
C VAL A 57 -14.00 9.25 0.62
N SER A 58 -14.23 8.98 1.90
CA SER A 58 -13.52 9.65 2.98
C SER A 58 -12.05 9.17 3.08
N PRO A 59 -11.11 10.04 3.51
CA PRO A 59 -9.73 9.62 3.78
C PRO A 59 -9.64 8.49 4.82
N ALA A 60 -10.57 8.46 5.78
CA ALA A 60 -10.61 7.42 6.81
C ALA A 60 -11.02 6.05 6.22
N ALA A 61 -11.93 6.01 5.24
CA ALA A 61 -12.30 4.80 4.54
C ALA A 61 -11.10 4.24 3.76
N VAL A 62 -10.35 5.08 3.04
CA VAL A 62 -9.14 4.67 2.32
C VAL A 62 -8.07 4.15 3.29
N ALA A 63 -7.80 4.86 4.38
CA ALA A 63 -6.80 4.44 5.37
C ALA A 63 -7.21 3.14 6.07
N GLY A 64 -8.49 2.99 6.41
CA GLY A 64 -9.03 1.76 6.98
C GLY A 64 -8.90 0.57 6.03
N TYR A 65 -9.23 0.77 4.75
CA TYR A 65 -9.08 -0.25 3.73
C TYR A 65 -7.61 -0.74 3.61
N LEU A 66 -6.68 0.21 3.53
CA LEU A 66 -5.25 -0.12 3.47
C LEU A 66 -4.79 -0.84 4.76
N GLY A 67 -5.27 -0.40 5.93
CA GLY A 67 -5.00 -1.04 7.21
C GLY A 67 -5.55 -2.47 7.28
N TRP A 68 -6.74 -2.71 6.73
CA TRP A 68 -7.33 -4.05 6.65
C TRP A 68 -6.55 -4.95 5.69
N LYS A 69 -6.24 -4.47 4.49
CA LYS A 69 -5.41 -5.22 3.51
C LYS A 69 -4.00 -5.51 4.03
N ALA A 70 -3.46 -4.64 4.88
CA ALA A 70 -2.16 -4.84 5.54
C ALA A 70 -2.26 -5.72 6.82
N GLY A 71 -3.45 -6.20 7.19
CA GLY A 71 -3.64 -7.01 8.38
C GLY A 71 -3.47 -6.26 9.70
N LEU A 72 -3.53 -4.94 9.69
CA LEU A 72 -3.44 -4.09 10.88
C LEU A 72 -4.76 -4.04 11.67
N ILE A 73 -5.88 -4.22 10.97
CA ILE A 73 -7.22 -4.32 11.56
C ILE A 73 -7.91 -5.58 11.03
N GLY A 74 -8.72 -6.21 11.89
CA GLY A 74 -9.35 -7.50 11.61
C GLY A 74 -10.53 -7.42 10.66
N ALA A 75 -11.12 -6.25 10.46
CA ALA A 75 -12.28 -6.03 9.58
C ALA A 75 -12.17 -4.69 8.86
N LEU A 76 -12.83 -4.60 7.71
CA LEU A 76 -12.91 -3.34 6.96
C LEU A 76 -13.75 -2.33 7.75
N ALA A 77 -13.11 -1.25 8.17
CA ALA A 77 -13.74 -0.14 8.89
C ALA A 77 -12.94 1.15 8.64
N PRO A 78 -13.59 2.34 8.66
CA PRO A 78 -12.86 3.60 8.58
C PRO A 78 -11.86 3.72 9.71
N ALA A 79 -10.66 4.18 9.42
CA ALA A 79 -9.63 4.36 10.44
C ALA A 79 -8.76 5.59 10.14
N HIS A 80 -8.45 6.36 11.17
CA HIS A 80 -7.42 7.38 11.04
C HIS A 80 -6.03 6.71 11.08
N PRO A 81 -5.05 7.11 10.25
CA PRO A 81 -3.73 6.48 10.23
C PRO A 81 -3.05 6.37 11.60
N ARG A 82 -3.24 7.37 12.48
CA ARG A 82 -2.71 7.33 13.84
C ARG A 82 -3.24 6.16 14.67
N ASN A 83 -4.48 5.73 14.41
CA ASN A 83 -5.10 4.62 15.13
C ASN A 83 -4.57 3.26 14.66
N LEU A 84 -3.92 3.21 13.50
CA LEU A 84 -3.28 2.01 12.96
C LEU A 84 -1.86 1.80 13.54
N LEU A 85 -1.20 2.86 14.03
CA LEU A 85 0.17 2.79 14.53
C LEU A 85 0.37 1.77 15.66
N PRO A 86 -0.51 1.65 16.68
CA PRO A 86 -0.33 0.69 17.76
C PRO A 86 -0.37 -0.77 17.29
N ALA A 87 -1.06 -1.05 16.17
CA ALA A 87 -1.16 -2.38 15.57
C ALA A 87 -0.03 -2.68 14.57
N PHE A 88 0.81 -1.67 14.26
CA PHE A 88 1.88 -1.81 13.29
C PHE A 88 3.01 -2.69 13.84
N ASP A 89 3.20 -3.84 13.21
CA ASP A 89 4.30 -4.76 13.48
C ASP A 89 5.03 -5.08 12.17
N PRO A 90 6.27 -4.60 11.98
CA PRO A 90 7.06 -4.92 10.78
C PRO A 90 7.22 -6.43 10.54
N GLY A 91 7.22 -7.24 11.61
CA GLY A 91 7.31 -8.68 11.52
C GLY A 91 6.12 -9.33 10.82
N ARG A 92 4.93 -8.74 10.93
CA ARG A 92 3.72 -9.23 10.27
C ARG A 92 3.70 -8.94 8.77
N LEU A 93 4.32 -7.88 8.33
CA LEU A 93 4.34 -7.49 6.92
C LEU A 93 5.02 -8.53 6.03
N ARG A 94 5.95 -9.32 6.57
CA ARG A 94 6.63 -10.42 5.83
C ARG A 94 5.70 -11.58 5.46
N PHE A 95 4.53 -11.67 6.09
CA PHE A 95 3.53 -12.70 5.80
C PHE A 95 2.46 -12.24 4.82
N LEU A 96 2.50 -10.99 4.40
CA LEU A 96 1.63 -10.51 3.33
C LEU A 96 2.05 -11.13 1.99
N PRO A 97 1.10 -11.40 1.09
CA PRO A 97 1.43 -11.84 -0.26
C PRO A 97 2.21 -10.75 -0.99
N GLU A 98 3.06 -11.13 -1.93
CA GLU A 98 3.82 -10.17 -2.76
C GLU A 98 2.93 -9.14 -3.46
N ARG A 99 1.72 -9.56 -3.83
CA ARG A 99 0.71 -8.71 -4.45
C ARG A 99 -0.57 -8.75 -3.64
N VAL A 100 -1.11 -7.60 -3.35
CA VAL A 100 -2.40 -7.43 -2.68
C VAL A 100 -3.41 -6.97 -3.73
N LEU A 101 -4.34 -7.85 -4.07
CA LEU A 101 -5.39 -7.52 -5.05
C LEU A 101 -6.43 -6.63 -4.40
N ILE A 102 -6.86 -5.61 -5.15
CA ILE A 102 -8.02 -4.79 -4.79
C ILE A 102 -9.25 -5.31 -5.53
N GLU A 103 -10.42 -4.93 -5.04
CA GLU A 103 -11.70 -5.23 -5.69
C GLU A 103 -11.84 -4.43 -7.00
N ALA A 104 -12.53 -5.00 -8.01
CA ALA A 104 -12.77 -4.37 -9.31
C ALA A 104 -13.47 -3.00 -9.17
N ASP A 105 -14.39 -2.88 -8.21
CA ASP A 105 -15.05 -1.60 -7.87
C ASP A 105 -14.70 -1.19 -6.43
N LEU A 106 -13.49 -0.69 -6.25
CA LEU A 106 -13.03 -0.19 -4.96
C LEU A 106 -13.87 1.00 -4.48
N THR A 107 -14.36 1.84 -5.39
CA THR A 107 -15.17 3.01 -5.03
C THR A 107 -16.47 2.57 -4.37
N ALA A 108 -17.18 1.59 -4.95
CA ALA A 108 -18.40 1.05 -4.35
C ALA A 108 -18.10 0.38 -2.99
N SER A 109 -17.02 -0.40 -2.91
CA SER A 109 -16.61 -1.08 -1.66
C SER A 109 -16.31 -0.09 -0.54
N LEU A 110 -15.70 1.05 -0.84
CA LEU A 110 -15.36 2.08 0.15
C LEU A 110 -16.55 2.98 0.50
N SER A 111 -17.50 3.18 -0.41
CA SER A 111 -18.70 3.99 -0.16
C SER A 111 -19.64 3.36 0.87
N VAL A 112 -19.59 2.04 1.02
CA VAL A 112 -20.37 1.29 2.04
C VAL A 112 -19.83 1.51 3.45
N VAL A 113 -18.59 1.97 3.59
CA VAL A 113 -17.86 2.08 4.86
C VAL A 113 -17.75 3.54 5.34
N CYS A 114 -18.36 4.48 4.59
CA CYS A 114 -18.40 5.91 4.93
C CYS A 114 -19.53 6.25 5.89
#